data_9eeef1e931786903a13a64656fdb3a9f
#
_entry.id   9eeef1e931786903a13a64656fdb3a9f
#
_cell.length_a   1.000
_cell.length_b   1.000
_cell.length_c   1.000
_cell.angle_alpha   90.00
_cell.angle_beta   90.00
_cell.angle_gamma   90.00
#
_symmetry.space_group_name_H-M   'P 1'
#
loop_
_entity.id
_entity.type
_entity.pdbx_description
1 polymer ?
#
loop_
_entity_poly.entity_id
_entity_poly.type
_entity_poly.pdbx_seq_one_letter_code
_entity_poly.pdbx_strand_id
1 'polypeptide(L)'
;MTGPQRRSRSTEAFYGRRKGKTLKAPQAEALSALLPVLKLDLSSPPPVSLSALWPKPVSTTRLEIGFGGGEHLLHRARHAPGTGFIGVEPFVNSMAKLVAGVEAEGVENIRLYDDDATRVLDWLPDACLDHIDLLYPDPWPKKKHWKRRFVSRLNLDRFARVLKPGGRFCFASDIDT
;
A
#
# COMPACT_ATOMS: atom_id res chain seq x y z
N MET A 1 13.05 7.43 -42.06
CA MET A 1 13.56 7.95 -40.78
C MET A 1 12.36 8.08 -39.84
N THR A 2 12.11 7.07 -39.01
CA THR A 2 11.06 7.06 -38.04
C THR A 2 11.58 7.68 -36.74
N GLY A 3 11.05 8.86 -36.37
CA GLY A 3 11.42 9.55 -35.16
C GLY A 3 11.02 8.75 -33.91
N PRO A 4 11.64 8.98 -32.73
CA PRO A 4 11.40 8.23 -31.54
C PRO A 4 9.95 8.44 -31.09
N GLN A 5 9.16 7.36 -31.04
CA GLN A 5 7.82 7.37 -30.47
C GLN A 5 7.91 7.83 -29.00
N ARG A 6 7.35 9.00 -28.70
CA ARG A 6 7.10 9.44 -27.34
C ARG A 6 6.21 8.38 -26.67
N ARG A 7 6.77 7.59 -25.75
CA ARG A 7 5.98 6.75 -24.85
C ARG A 7 4.95 7.64 -24.17
N SER A 8 3.67 7.43 -24.43
CA SER A 8 2.60 8.06 -23.67
C SER A 8 2.81 7.71 -22.20
N ARG A 9 3.05 8.71 -21.36
CA ARG A 9 3.05 8.50 -19.91
C ARG A 9 1.65 8.00 -19.56
N SER A 10 1.56 6.81 -18.95
CA SER A 10 0.33 6.31 -18.37
C SER A 10 -0.28 7.42 -17.50
N THR A 11 -1.58 7.66 -17.63
CA THR A 11 -2.34 8.60 -16.79
C THR A 11 -2.32 8.18 -15.31
N GLU A 12 -1.81 7.00 -15.01
CA GLU A 12 -1.72 6.35 -13.70
C GLU A 12 -0.30 6.41 -13.10
N ALA A 13 0.58 7.28 -13.57
CA ALA A 13 1.93 7.38 -13.03
C ALA A 13 1.91 7.86 -11.57
N PHE A 14 2.64 7.16 -10.69
CA PHE A 14 2.90 7.63 -9.34
C PHE A 14 3.65 8.98 -9.38
N TYR A 15 3.13 9.98 -8.66
CA TYR A 15 3.66 11.35 -8.66
C TYR A 15 4.42 11.73 -7.38
N GLY A 16 4.46 10.86 -6.38
CA GLY A 16 5.10 11.12 -5.09
C GLY A 16 6.62 11.02 -5.12
N ARG A 17 7.25 11.45 -4.02
CA ARG A 17 8.68 11.28 -3.78
C ARG A 17 8.95 9.82 -3.41
N ARG A 18 10.00 9.20 -3.98
CA ARG A 18 10.39 7.82 -3.69
C ARG A 18 11.52 7.69 -2.65
N LYS A 19 12.37 8.70 -2.51
CA LYS A 19 13.53 8.69 -1.59
C LYS A 19 13.65 10.02 -0.85
N GLY A 20 14.03 9.96 0.41
CA GLY A 20 14.32 11.09 1.28
C GLY A 20 15.81 11.17 1.64
N LYS A 21 16.10 11.51 2.89
CA LYS A 21 17.45 11.51 3.45
C LYS A 21 17.99 10.08 3.53
N THR A 22 19.32 9.95 3.60
CA THR A 22 20.00 8.67 3.86
C THR A 22 19.42 7.99 5.10
N LEU A 23 19.12 6.72 5.00
CA LEU A 23 18.64 5.91 6.13
C LEU A 23 19.72 5.79 7.20
N LYS A 24 19.30 5.71 8.45
CA LYS A 24 20.18 5.30 9.55
C LYS A 24 20.55 3.82 9.39
N ALA A 25 21.76 3.43 9.80
CA ALA A 25 22.25 2.06 9.61
C ALA A 25 21.26 0.99 10.09
N PRO A 26 20.68 1.04 11.32
CA PRO A 26 19.71 0.03 11.74
C PRO A 26 18.48 -0.08 10.85
N GLN A 27 17.98 1.05 10.34
CA GLN A 27 16.83 1.05 9.43
C GLN A 27 17.18 0.45 8.06
N ALA A 28 18.38 0.71 7.56
CA ALA A 28 18.85 0.15 6.30
C ALA A 28 19.05 -1.37 6.41
N GLU A 29 19.57 -1.84 7.52
CA GLU A 29 19.76 -3.27 7.83
C GLU A 29 18.43 -3.99 7.93
N ALA A 30 17.50 -3.50 8.76
CA ALA A 30 16.15 -4.05 8.90
C ALA A 30 15.41 -4.09 7.54
N LEU A 31 15.49 -3.00 6.76
CA LEU A 31 14.87 -2.93 5.44
C LEU A 31 15.42 -4.00 4.49
N SER A 32 16.76 -4.14 4.47
CA SER A 32 17.44 -5.10 3.59
C SER A 32 17.16 -6.56 3.97
N ALA A 33 17.07 -6.84 5.27
CA ALA A 33 16.85 -8.20 5.78
C ALA A 33 15.38 -8.62 5.69
N LEU A 34 14.46 -7.75 6.11
CA LEU A 34 13.07 -8.14 6.36
C LEU A 34 12.10 -7.78 5.22
N LEU A 35 12.35 -6.68 4.48
CA LEU A 35 11.44 -6.32 3.38
C LEU A 35 11.27 -7.44 2.35
N PRO A 36 12.31 -8.17 1.91
CA PRO A 36 12.12 -9.28 0.96
C PRO A 36 11.18 -10.38 1.47
N VAL A 37 11.11 -10.59 2.78
CA VAL A 37 10.21 -11.58 3.42
C VAL A 37 8.79 -11.06 3.53
N LEU A 38 8.61 -9.76 3.78
CA LEU A 38 7.30 -9.11 3.94
C LEU A 38 6.66 -8.70 2.61
N LYS A 39 7.47 -8.55 1.56
CA LYS A 39 7.03 -8.00 0.28
C LYS A 39 6.11 -8.96 -0.46
N LEU A 40 5.01 -8.40 -0.99
CA LEU A 40 4.15 -9.10 -1.94
C LEU A 40 4.89 -9.33 -3.26
N ASP A 41 4.86 -10.55 -3.75
CA ASP A 41 5.31 -10.89 -5.11
C ASP A 41 4.13 -10.81 -6.07
N LEU A 42 4.08 -9.72 -6.83
CA LEU A 42 3.03 -9.53 -7.85
C LEU A 42 3.37 -10.17 -9.21
N SER A 43 4.50 -10.85 -9.32
CA SER A 43 4.87 -11.57 -10.55
C SER A 43 4.11 -12.88 -10.70
N SER A 44 3.61 -13.43 -9.59
CA SER A 44 2.77 -14.62 -9.53
C SER A 44 1.31 -14.23 -9.27
N PRO A 45 0.33 -15.05 -9.69
CA PRO A 45 -1.07 -14.82 -9.32
C PRO A 45 -1.26 -14.79 -7.80
N PRO A 46 -2.29 -14.06 -7.30
CA PRO A 46 -2.60 -14.08 -5.88
C PRO A 46 -3.02 -15.50 -5.44
N PRO A 47 -2.78 -15.86 -4.16
CA PRO A 47 -3.24 -17.14 -3.66
C PRO A 47 -4.77 -17.23 -3.69
N VAL A 48 -5.32 -18.43 -3.83
CA VAL A 48 -6.78 -18.67 -3.83
C VAL A 48 -7.44 -18.09 -2.57
N SER A 49 -6.78 -18.20 -1.44
CA SER A 49 -7.18 -17.51 -0.20
C SER A 49 -6.08 -16.54 0.21
N LEU A 50 -6.43 -15.27 0.37
CA LEU A 50 -5.47 -14.27 0.85
C LEU A 50 -4.88 -14.61 2.23
N SER A 51 -5.58 -15.41 3.05
CA SER A 51 -5.06 -15.87 4.33
C SER A 51 -3.73 -16.61 4.21
N ALA A 52 -3.43 -17.22 3.06
CA ALA A 52 -2.15 -17.87 2.80
C ALA A 52 -0.96 -16.91 2.68
N LEU A 53 -1.19 -15.61 2.59
CA LEU A 53 -0.12 -14.59 2.60
C LEU A 53 0.57 -14.49 3.96
N TRP A 54 -0.06 -14.90 5.05
CA TRP A 54 0.44 -14.77 6.40
C TRP A 54 0.78 -16.13 7.02
N PRO A 55 1.74 -16.20 7.95
CA PRO A 55 2.15 -17.46 8.58
C PRO A 55 1.06 -18.06 9.47
N LYS A 56 0.15 -17.23 9.97
CA LYS A 56 -1.01 -17.64 10.77
C LYS A 56 -2.30 -17.33 10.03
N PRO A 57 -3.35 -18.16 10.14
CA PRO A 57 -4.64 -17.88 9.52
C PRO A 57 -5.22 -16.54 9.97
N VAL A 58 -5.76 -15.78 9.03
CA VAL A 58 -6.47 -14.52 9.30
C VAL A 58 -7.91 -14.63 8.82
N SER A 59 -8.84 -14.04 9.56
CA SER A 59 -10.28 -14.03 9.24
C SER A 59 -10.72 -12.78 8.48
N THR A 60 -9.95 -11.70 8.62
CA THR A 60 -10.20 -10.41 7.96
C THR A 60 -8.94 -9.93 7.24
N THR A 61 -9.13 -9.16 6.17
CA THR A 61 -8.04 -8.60 5.37
C THR A 61 -8.23 -7.11 5.16
N ARG A 62 -7.17 -6.34 5.39
CA ARG A 62 -7.17 -4.87 5.26
C ARG A 62 -6.04 -4.41 4.37
N LEU A 63 -6.33 -3.37 3.58
CA LEU A 63 -5.34 -2.68 2.76
C LEU A 63 -5.21 -1.24 3.27
N GLU A 64 -4.00 -0.79 3.58
CA GLU A 64 -3.69 0.60 3.86
C GLU A 64 -2.80 1.17 2.75
N ILE A 65 -3.28 2.19 2.07
CA ILE A 65 -2.61 2.83 0.93
C ILE A 65 -1.98 4.12 1.40
N GLY A 66 -0.65 4.25 1.20
CA GLY A 66 0.10 5.42 1.63
C GLY A 66 0.24 5.49 3.14
N PHE A 67 0.73 4.42 3.78
CA PHE A 67 0.78 4.33 5.25
C PHE A 67 1.78 5.31 5.92
N GLY A 68 2.53 6.11 5.14
CA GLY A 68 3.48 7.08 5.69
C GLY A 68 4.49 6.43 6.63
N GLY A 69 4.61 6.93 7.87
CA GLY A 69 5.51 6.35 8.86
C GLY A 69 5.13 4.97 9.39
N GLY A 70 3.92 4.49 9.06
CA GLY A 70 3.42 3.17 9.40
C GLY A 70 2.89 3.03 10.83
N GLU A 71 2.81 4.12 11.60
CA GLU A 71 2.36 4.07 13.00
C GLU A 71 0.94 3.51 13.14
N HIS A 72 0.03 3.95 12.25
CA HIS A 72 -1.35 3.46 12.25
C HIS A 72 -1.41 1.99 11.88
N LEU A 73 -0.75 1.59 10.80
CA LEU A 73 -0.71 0.21 10.33
C LEU A 73 -0.13 -0.74 11.39
N LEU A 74 1.03 -0.38 11.97
CA LEU A 74 1.70 -1.18 13.00
C LEU A 74 0.84 -1.31 14.25
N HIS A 75 0.26 -0.19 14.73
CA HIS A 75 -0.64 -0.19 15.88
C HIS A 75 -1.84 -1.12 15.64
N ARG A 76 -2.48 -1.04 14.48
CA ARG A 76 -3.63 -1.87 14.12
C ARG A 76 -3.25 -3.36 14.04
N ALA A 77 -2.14 -3.67 13.41
CA ALA A 77 -1.67 -5.04 13.24
C ALA A 77 -1.37 -5.72 14.60
N ARG A 78 -0.75 -5.00 15.51
CA ARG A 78 -0.47 -5.48 16.87
C ARG A 78 -1.73 -5.81 17.65
N HIS A 79 -2.78 -4.97 17.53
CA HIS A 79 -4.02 -5.11 18.32
C HIS A 79 -5.07 -6.02 17.65
N ALA A 80 -4.82 -6.47 16.42
CA ALA A 80 -5.73 -7.33 15.68
C ALA A 80 -4.99 -8.51 15.00
N PRO A 81 -4.47 -9.47 15.78
CA PRO A 81 -3.66 -10.57 15.24
C PRO A 81 -4.43 -11.50 14.28
N GLY A 82 -5.76 -11.55 14.38
CA GLY A 82 -6.62 -12.29 13.45
C GLY A 82 -6.93 -11.55 12.15
N THR A 83 -6.36 -10.35 11.95
CA THR A 83 -6.50 -9.55 10.72
C THR A 83 -5.17 -9.55 9.96
N GLY A 84 -5.20 -9.86 8.67
CA GLY A 84 -4.05 -9.68 7.78
C GLY A 84 -4.04 -8.26 7.20
N PHE A 85 -2.91 -7.59 7.28
CA PHE A 85 -2.73 -6.24 6.78
C PHE A 85 -1.83 -6.25 5.55
N ILE A 86 -2.24 -5.53 4.52
CA ILE A 86 -1.42 -5.19 3.36
C ILE A 86 -1.15 -3.68 3.45
N GLY A 87 0.12 -3.28 3.51
CA GLY A 87 0.55 -1.89 3.48
C GLY A 87 1.24 -1.55 2.18
N VAL A 88 0.89 -0.42 1.57
CA VAL A 88 1.54 0.06 0.34
C VAL A 88 2.11 1.45 0.57
N GLU A 89 3.41 1.61 0.32
CA GLU A 89 4.10 2.89 0.46
C GLU A 89 5.35 2.94 -0.44
N PRO A 90 5.38 3.79 -1.45
CA PRO A 90 6.52 3.90 -2.36
C PRO A 90 7.70 4.72 -1.81
N PHE A 91 7.54 5.43 -0.68
CA PHE A 91 8.59 6.23 -0.08
C PHE A 91 9.49 5.38 0.82
N VAL A 92 10.74 5.17 0.39
CA VAL A 92 11.69 4.25 1.03
C VAL A 92 11.93 4.55 2.51
N ASN A 93 11.96 5.82 2.92
CA ASN A 93 12.20 6.17 4.33
C ASN A 93 11.01 5.79 5.23
N SER A 94 9.79 5.92 4.73
CA SER A 94 8.58 5.46 5.39
C SER A 94 8.56 3.94 5.51
N MET A 95 8.84 3.25 4.41
CA MET A 95 8.95 1.79 4.38
C MET A 95 9.97 1.29 5.40
N ALA A 96 11.18 1.88 5.42
CA ALA A 96 12.23 1.50 6.37
C ALA A 96 11.82 1.73 7.84
N LYS A 97 11.06 2.78 8.12
CA LYS A 97 10.55 3.05 9.48
C LYS A 97 9.56 1.97 9.91
N LEU A 98 8.60 1.62 9.05
CA LEU A 98 7.63 0.57 9.36
C LEU A 98 8.32 -0.79 9.52
N VAL A 99 9.22 -1.16 8.61
CA VAL A 99 9.94 -2.46 8.67
C VAL A 99 10.73 -2.61 9.97
N ALA A 100 11.42 -1.56 10.41
CA ALA A 100 12.12 -1.56 11.71
C ALA A 100 11.13 -1.70 12.89
N GLY A 101 9.95 -1.10 12.81
CA GLY A 101 8.89 -1.29 13.81
C GLY A 101 8.32 -2.71 13.83
N VAL A 102 8.10 -3.30 12.66
CA VAL A 102 7.64 -4.71 12.52
C VAL A 102 8.65 -5.67 13.16
N GLU A 103 9.94 -5.45 12.90
CA GLU A 103 11.02 -6.24 13.51
C GLU A 103 11.05 -6.10 15.04
N ALA A 104 11.03 -4.85 15.53
CA ALA A 104 11.12 -4.54 16.95
C ALA A 104 9.93 -5.10 17.77
N GLU A 105 8.73 -5.12 17.17
CA GLU A 105 7.50 -5.56 17.83
C GLU A 105 7.12 -7.03 17.52
N GLY A 106 7.84 -7.70 16.63
CA GLY A 106 7.60 -9.10 16.26
C GLY A 106 6.23 -9.33 15.60
N VAL A 107 5.74 -8.36 14.83
CA VAL A 107 4.44 -8.42 14.16
C VAL A 107 4.53 -9.27 12.91
N GLU A 108 3.68 -10.30 12.77
CA GLU A 108 3.73 -11.28 11.68
C GLU A 108 2.60 -11.14 10.65
N ASN A 109 1.57 -10.37 10.96
CA ASN A 109 0.34 -10.24 10.16
C ASN A 109 0.35 -9.05 9.18
N ILE A 110 1.55 -8.58 8.77
CA ILE A 110 1.74 -7.52 7.78
C ILE A 110 2.40 -8.08 6.52
N ARG A 111 1.92 -7.64 5.36
CA ARG A 111 2.57 -7.75 4.05
C ARG A 111 2.70 -6.36 3.45
N LEU A 112 3.78 -6.13 2.69
CA LEU A 112 4.15 -4.81 2.21
C LEU A 112 4.32 -4.79 0.69
N TYR A 113 4.10 -3.63 0.11
CA TYR A 113 4.44 -3.36 -1.27
C TYR A 113 5.04 -1.95 -1.40
N ASP A 114 6.19 -1.85 -2.05
CA ASP A 114 7.06 -0.67 -2.07
C ASP A 114 6.96 0.15 -3.37
N ASP A 115 5.83 0.04 -4.08
CA ASP A 115 5.58 0.76 -5.33
C ASP A 115 4.10 1.23 -5.40
N ASP A 116 3.59 1.46 -6.62
CA ASP A 116 2.27 1.99 -6.89
C ASP A 116 1.16 1.03 -6.42
N ALA A 117 0.24 1.56 -5.60
CA ALA A 117 -0.88 0.80 -5.04
C ALA A 117 -1.86 0.29 -6.11
N THR A 118 -1.93 0.93 -7.27
CA THR A 118 -2.78 0.45 -8.37
C THR A 118 -2.38 -0.96 -8.82
N ARG A 119 -1.08 -1.29 -8.75
CA ARG A 119 -0.58 -2.63 -9.09
C ARG A 119 -1.07 -3.69 -8.10
N VAL A 120 -1.11 -3.37 -6.81
CA VAL A 120 -1.67 -4.26 -5.80
C VAL A 120 -3.17 -4.41 -6.00
N LEU A 121 -3.87 -3.30 -6.23
CA LEU A 121 -5.31 -3.34 -6.50
C LEU A 121 -5.63 -4.19 -7.73
N ASP A 122 -4.88 -4.06 -8.82
CA ASP A 122 -5.09 -4.85 -10.04
C ASP A 122 -4.72 -6.33 -9.87
N TRP A 123 -3.75 -6.64 -8.98
CA TRP A 123 -3.34 -7.99 -8.65
C TRP A 123 -4.33 -8.72 -7.72
N LEU A 124 -4.98 -8.01 -6.80
CA LEU A 124 -5.91 -8.60 -5.85
C LEU A 124 -7.15 -9.20 -6.53
N PRO A 125 -7.67 -10.35 -6.04
CA PRO A 125 -8.93 -10.92 -6.51
C PRO A 125 -10.13 -10.01 -6.22
N ASP A 126 -11.25 -10.28 -6.88
CA ASP A 126 -12.53 -9.64 -6.58
C ASP A 126 -13.01 -10.04 -5.18
N ALA A 127 -13.68 -9.12 -4.50
CA ALA A 127 -14.35 -9.33 -3.22
C ALA A 127 -13.47 -10.04 -2.15
N CYS A 128 -12.20 -9.62 -2.02
CA CYS A 128 -11.21 -10.24 -1.16
C CYS A 128 -10.84 -9.43 0.09
N LEU A 129 -11.11 -8.12 0.11
CA LEU A 129 -10.79 -7.24 1.23
C LEU A 129 -12.02 -6.89 2.07
N ASP A 130 -11.86 -6.88 3.37
CA ASP A 130 -12.88 -6.41 4.31
C ASP A 130 -12.81 -4.89 4.52
N HIS A 131 -11.60 -4.29 4.31
CA HIS A 131 -11.41 -2.87 4.57
C HIS A 131 -10.27 -2.30 3.71
N ILE A 132 -10.46 -1.04 3.27
CA ILE A 132 -9.42 -0.22 2.64
C ILE A 132 -9.31 1.09 3.41
N ASP A 133 -8.10 1.46 3.82
CA ASP A 133 -7.77 2.74 4.41
C ASP A 133 -6.93 3.57 3.42
N LEU A 134 -7.35 4.82 3.18
CA LEU A 134 -6.60 5.84 2.45
C LEU A 134 -6.63 7.10 3.29
N LEU A 135 -5.58 7.28 4.10
CA LEU A 135 -5.52 8.32 5.11
C LEU A 135 -4.54 9.41 4.70
N TYR A 136 -5.03 10.64 4.59
CA TYR A 136 -4.24 11.85 4.29
C TYR A 136 -3.35 11.70 3.04
N PRO A 137 -3.91 11.27 1.88
CA PRO A 137 -3.13 11.19 0.66
C PRO A 137 -2.68 12.58 0.20
N ASP A 138 -1.67 12.63 -0.66
CA ASP A 138 -1.18 13.87 -1.26
C ASP A 138 -2.34 14.71 -1.81
N PRO A 139 -2.55 15.94 -1.33
CA PRO A 139 -3.78 16.70 -1.57
C PRO A 139 -3.89 17.29 -2.98
N TRP A 140 -2.76 17.54 -3.64
CA TRP A 140 -2.70 18.16 -4.97
C TRP A 140 -3.70 19.34 -5.13
N PRO A 141 -3.57 20.44 -4.37
CA PRO A 141 -4.61 21.48 -4.26
C PRO A 141 -4.86 22.24 -5.57
N LYS A 142 -3.84 22.35 -6.44
CA LYS A 142 -3.97 23.08 -7.72
C LYS A 142 -4.81 22.28 -8.71
N LYS A 143 -5.84 22.89 -9.33
CA LYS A 143 -6.74 22.24 -10.31
C LYS A 143 -6.01 21.45 -11.40
N LYS A 144 -4.90 22.00 -11.95
CA LYS A 144 -4.07 21.30 -12.95
C LYS A 144 -3.44 20.00 -12.46
N HIS A 145 -3.40 19.78 -11.14
CA HIS A 145 -2.83 18.60 -10.49
C HIS A 145 -3.90 17.60 -10.00
N TRP A 146 -5.19 17.90 -10.05
CA TRP A 146 -6.26 17.02 -9.55
C TRP A 146 -6.21 15.61 -10.15
N LYS A 147 -5.78 15.48 -11.40
CA LYS A 147 -5.53 14.18 -12.04
C LYS A 147 -4.47 13.31 -11.35
N ARG A 148 -3.73 13.86 -10.37
CA ARG A 148 -2.72 13.15 -9.57
C ARG A 148 -3.29 12.62 -8.26
N ARG A 149 -4.49 13.06 -7.87
CA ARG A 149 -5.16 12.58 -6.66
C ARG A 149 -5.42 11.10 -6.79
N PHE A 150 -5.14 10.35 -5.73
CA PHE A 150 -5.35 8.90 -5.74
C PHE A 150 -6.83 8.54 -5.82
N VAL A 151 -7.71 9.32 -5.16
CA VAL A 151 -9.17 9.17 -5.31
C VAL A 151 -9.57 9.67 -6.70
N SER A 152 -9.85 8.73 -7.58
CA SER A 152 -10.29 8.93 -8.95
C SER A 152 -11.40 7.91 -9.26
N ARG A 153 -12.19 8.14 -10.30
CA ARG A 153 -13.23 7.19 -10.73
C ARG A 153 -12.64 5.80 -10.92
N LEU A 154 -11.50 5.71 -11.61
CA LEU A 154 -10.83 4.44 -11.91
C LEU A 154 -10.39 3.70 -10.63
N ASN A 155 -9.84 4.40 -9.64
CA ASN A 155 -9.44 3.77 -8.39
C ASN A 155 -10.65 3.42 -7.50
N LEU A 156 -11.74 4.19 -7.56
CA LEU A 156 -12.99 3.82 -6.89
C LEU A 156 -13.60 2.54 -7.49
N ASP A 157 -13.53 2.38 -8.81
CA ASP A 157 -13.97 1.14 -9.48
C ASP A 157 -13.09 -0.06 -9.04
N ARG A 158 -11.75 0.13 -8.89
CA ARG A 158 -10.85 -0.88 -8.31
C ARG A 158 -11.22 -1.22 -6.87
N PHE A 159 -11.49 -0.22 -6.03
CA PHE A 159 -11.91 -0.43 -4.64
C PHE A 159 -13.22 -1.23 -4.57
N ALA A 160 -14.21 -0.86 -5.38
CA ALA A 160 -15.49 -1.57 -5.44
C ALA A 160 -15.32 -3.03 -5.85
N ARG A 161 -14.38 -3.32 -6.76
CA ARG A 161 -14.07 -4.68 -7.20
C ARG A 161 -13.44 -5.54 -6.11
N VAL A 162 -12.44 -5.01 -5.40
CA VAL A 162 -11.68 -5.81 -4.42
C VAL A 162 -12.35 -5.88 -3.04
N LEU A 163 -13.25 -4.95 -2.70
CA LEU A 163 -14.00 -4.99 -1.45
C LEU A 163 -15.07 -6.07 -1.48
N LYS A 164 -15.18 -6.83 -0.39
CA LYS A 164 -16.29 -7.74 -0.16
C LYS A 164 -17.63 -6.99 -0.08
N PRO A 165 -18.76 -7.64 -0.37
CA PRO A 165 -20.07 -7.07 0.00
C PRO A 165 -20.10 -6.71 1.49
N GLY A 166 -20.44 -5.46 1.82
CA GLY A 166 -20.38 -4.92 3.18
C GLY A 166 -18.99 -4.48 3.65
N GLY A 167 -17.96 -4.64 2.82
CA GLY A 167 -16.62 -4.11 3.08
C GLY A 167 -16.61 -2.58 3.17
N ARG A 168 -15.59 -2.01 3.81
CA ARG A 168 -15.54 -0.58 4.12
C ARG A 168 -14.36 0.10 3.44
N PHE A 169 -14.61 1.27 2.87
CA PHE A 169 -13.57 2.22 2.46
C PHE A 169 -13.56 3.40 3.44
N CYS A 170 -12.41 3.63 4.07
CA CYS A 170 -12.18 4.76 4.96
C CYS A 170 -11.24 5.76 4.26
N PHE A 171 -11.71 6.99 4.15
CA PHE A 171 -10.95 8.10 3.59
C PHE A 171 -10.89 9.25 4.58
N ALA A 172 -9.70 9.79 4.81
CA ALA A 172 -9.50 11.01 5.59
C ALA A 172 -8.61 11.97 4.79
N SER A 173 -8.91 13.26 4.88
CA SER A 173 -8.15 14.35 4.24
C SER A 173 -8.18 15.58 5.15
N ASP A 174 -7.13 16.37 5.11
CA ASP A 174 -7.00 17.66 5.76
C ASP A 174 -7.36 18.83 4.83
N ILE A 175 -7.92 18.53 3.66
CA ILE A 175 -8.29 19.52 2.64
C ILE A 175 -9.79 19.56 2.44
N ASP A 176 -10.37 20.73 2.72
CA ASP A 176 -11.75 21.09 2.42
C ASP A 176 -11.85 21.50 0.93
N THR A 177 -12.22 20.58 0.04
CA THR A 177 -12.48 20.91 -1.39
C THR A 177 -13.65 20.13 -1.93
#